data_c86721c534c5efbf43ea5dac663ce61d
#
_entry.id   c86721c534c5efbf43ea5dac663ce61d
#
_cell.length_a   1.000
_cell.length_b   1.000
_cell.length_c   1.000
_cell.angle_alpha   90.00
_cell.angle_beta   90.00
_cell.angle_gamma   90.00
#
_symmetry.space_group_name_H-M   'P 1'
#
loop_
_entity.id
_entity.type
_entity.pdbx_description
1 polymer ?
#
loop_
_entity_poly.entity_id
_entity_poly.type
_entity_poly.pdbx_seq_one_letter_code
_entity_poly.pdbx_strand_id
1 'polypeptide(L)'
;MKQKNDISHSELPLPRYVRDVLSKHNISLPSPLGEGTGVRLLALQAHRYPDIDMPFLLDQLAGWQTARTKLPSWAANEDIIYPPHLSMEQCSSEQTAEYKARLVARLVGVENFVTSDLNNDCKSPLAIEETKPMPQQACTQKVRGGSFCDLTGGFGVDFSFIARSFKRAIYVEQQENLCELARHNFHALGLTQAEVVNGDGTAYLHQLDHVSVLFLDPARRNEQGGKTVLISDCTPDVLALEEEL
;
A
#
# COMPACT_ATOMS: atom_id res chain seq x y z
N MET A 1 19.94 -24.82 -14.61
CA MET A 1 20.28 -24.01 -13.42
C MET A 1 19.80 -22.61 -13.68
N LYS A 2 18.62 -22.23 -13.16
CA LYS A 2 18.08 -20.86 -13.24
C LYS A 2 18.37 -20.18 -11.91
N GLN A 3 19.16 -19.10 -11.95
CA GLN A 3 19.40 -18.25 -10.78
C GLN A 3 18.07 -17.65 -10.35
N LYS A 4 17.64 -17.97 -9.15
CA LYS A 4 16.62 -17.21 -8.44
C LYS A 4 17.25 -15.85 -8.12
N ASN A 5 16.69 -14.77 -8.67
CA ASN A 5 16.93 -13.43 -8.16
C ASN A 5 16.14 -13.27 -6.84
N ASP A 6 16.61 -13.93 -5.78
CA ASP A 6 16.25 -13.54 -4.43
C ASP A 6 17.00 -12.23 -4.16
N ILE A 7 16.32 -11.10 -4.28
CA ILE A 7 16.82 -9.83 -3.73
C ILE A 7 16.97 -10.09 -2.24
N SER A 8 18.23 -10.17 -1.78
CA SER A 8 18.46 -10.39 -0.36
C SER A 8 17.87 -9.18 0.39
N HIS A 9 17.04 -9.43 1.37
CA HIS A 9 16.38 -8.38 2.18
C HIS A 9 17.37 -7.39 2.83
N SER A 10 18.67 -7.69 2.79
CA SER A 10 19.76 -6.83 3.27
C SER A 10 20.14 -5.70 2.29
N GLU A 11 19.66 -5.72 1.03
CA GLU A 11 20.09 -4.80 -0.03
C GLU A 11 19.07 -3.72 -0.40
N LEU A 12 17.87 -3.72 0.23
CA LEU A 12 16.87 -2.68 -0.04
C LEU A 12 17.34 -1.32 0.49
N PRO A 13 17.21 -0.25 -0.31
CA PRO A 13 17.65 1.08 0.10
C PRO A 13 16.82 1.61 1.27
N LEU A 14 17.47 2.41 2.14
CA LEU A 14 16.76 3.17 3.15
C LEU A 14 15.88 4.25 2.51
N PRO A 15 14.75 4.61 3.14
CA PRO A 15 13.98 5.78 2.72
C PRO A 15 14.87 7.01 2.60
N ARG A 16 14.65 7.81 1.57
CA ARG A 16 15.48 9.00 1.28
C ARG A 16 15.57 9.92 2.48
N TYR A 17 14.45 10.24 3.11
CA TYR A 17 14.43 11.07 4.30
C TYR A 17 15.33 10.52 5.42
N VAL A 18 15.24 9.22 5.70
CA VAL A 18 16.04 8.56 6.74
C VAL A 18 17.52 8.67 6.39
N ARG A 19 17.90 8.32 5.18
CA ARG A 19 19.28 8.37 4.71
C ARG A 19 19.88 9.78 4.81
N ASP A 20 19.10 10.79 4.39
CA ASP A 20 19.55 12.19 4.37
C ASP A 20 19.75 12.72 5.80
N VAL A 21 18.83 12.43 6.73
CA VAL A 21 18.96 12.80 8.14
C VAL A 21 20.16 12.12 8.77
N LEU A 22 20.32 10.81 8.59
CA LEU A 22 21.46 10.06 9.14
C LEU A 22 22.78 10.60 8.62
N SER A 23 22.87 10.87 7.33
CA SER A 23 24.08 11.43 6.69
C SER A 23 24.41 12.83 7.21
N LYS A 24 23.40 13.72 7.27
CA LYS A 24 23.57 15.10 7.74
C LYS A 24 24.11 15.17 9.17
N HIS A 25 23.69 14.28 10.02
CA HIS A 25 24.05 14.28 11.45
C HIS A 25 25.13 13.26 11.82
N ASN A 26 25.76 12.59 10.82
CA ASN A 26 26.77 11.55 11.01
C ASN A 26 26.31 10.42 11.96
N ILE A 27 25.04 10.03 11.85
CA ILE A 27 24.46 8.96 12.66
C ILE A 27 24.69 7.63 11.96
N SER A 28 25.38 6.71 12.64
CA SER A 28 25.56 5.34 12.18
C SER A 28 24.48 4.44 12.79
N LEU A 29 23.72 3.75 11.94
CA LEU A 29 22.82 2.72 12.41
C LEU A 29 23.60 1.43 12.73
N PRO A 30 23.26 0.73 13.82
CA PRO A 30 23.89 -0.54 14.11
C PRO A 30 23.55 -1.57 13.03
N SER A 31 24.56 -2.32 12.57
CA SER A 31 24.39 -3.40 11.59
C SER A 31 24.54 -4.76 12.29
N PRO A 32 23.70 -5.75 11.97
CA PRO A 32 22.52 -5.62 11.11
C PRO A 32 21.38 -4.87 11.81
N LEU A 33 20.57 -4.18 11.01
CA LEU A 33 19.29 -3.61 11.46
C LEU A 33 18.33 -4.78 11.82
N GLY A 34 18.65 -5.50 12.88
CA GLY A 34 17.78 -6.53 13.44
C GLY A 34 16.49 -5.91 13.97
N GLU A 35 15.43 -6.70 13.98
CA GLU A 35 14.09 -6.27 14.38
C GLU A 35 14.11 -5.40 15.65
N GLY A 36 13.82 -4.12 15.49
CA GLY A 36 13.65 -3.17 16.60
C GLY A 36 14.90 -2.65 17.31
N THR A 37 16.06 -3.27 17.19
CA THR A 37 17.26 -2.89 17.99
C THR A 37 17.81 -1.53 17.56
N GLY A 38 17.92 -1.27 16.26
CA GLY A 38 18.44 0.00 15.74
C GLY A 38 17.54 1.18 16.06
N VAL A 39 16.21 0.99 15.94
CA VAL A 39 15.19 2.00 16.27
C VAL A 39 15.24 2.35 17.76
N ARG A 40 15.33 1.33 18.66
CA ARG A 40 15.44 1.57 20.11
C ARG A 40 16.70 2.31 20.50
N LEU A 41 17.85 1.97 19.92
CA LEU A 41 19.11 2.65 20.21
C LEU A 41 19.08 4.11 19.77
N LEU A 42 18.50 4.40 18.60
CA LEU A 42 18.34 5.76 18.11
C LEU A 42 17.36 6.56 18.99
N ALA A 43 16.26 5.96 19.43
CA ALA A 43 15.31 6.57 20.36
C ALA A 43 15.97 6.96 21.69
N LEU A 44 16.83 6.10 22.25
CA LEU A 44 17.58 6.39 23.49
C LEU A 44 18.57 7.56 23.32
N GLN A 45 19.00 7.85 22.11
CA GLN A 45 19.93 8.93 21.79
C GLN A 45 19.23 10.20 21.32
N ALA A 46 17.92 10.25 21.30
CA ALA A 46 17.13 11.40 20.79
C ALA A 46 17.56 12.75 21.40
N HIS A 47 17.91 12.78 22.70
CA HIS A 47 18.38 13.98 23.39
C HIS A 47 19.68 14.58 22.81
N ARG A 48 20.45 13.83 22.01
CA ARG A 48 21.67 14.31 21.35
C ARG A 48 21.38 15.07 20.07
N TYR A 49 20.17 14.97 19.55
CA TYR A 49 19.78 15.50 18.25
C TYR A 49 18.48 16.31 18.34
N PRO A 50 18.52 17.48 19.05
CA PRO A 50 17.34 18.29 19.31
C PRO A 50 16.69 18.88 18.04
N ASP A 51 17.47 18.99 16.97
CA ASP A 51 17.01 19.54 15.68
C ASP A 51 16.39 18.50 14.73
N ILE A 52 16.31 17.25 15.17
CA ILE A 52 15.69 16.17 14.39
C ILE A 52 14.29 15.89 14.93
N ASP A 53 13.28 15.83 14.04
CA ASP A 53 12.00 15.22 14.36
C ASP A 53 12.21 13.70 14.57
N MET A 54 12.61 13.36 15.78
CA MET A 54 12.95 11.99 16.13
C MET A 54 11.74 11.05 16.06
N PRO A 55 10.54 11.41 16.53
CA PRO A 55 9.36 10.59 16.34
C PRO A 55 9.12 10.22 14.87
N PHE A 56 9.13 11.20 13.97
CA PHE A 56 8.94 10.95 12.56
C PHE A 56 10.06 10.07 11.97
N LEU A 57 11.34 10.31 12.31
CA LEU A 57 12.46 9.49 11.85
C LEU A 57 12.31 8.03 12.28
N LEU A 58 11.86 7.79 13.52
CA LEU A 58 11.66 6.46 14.06
C LEU A 58 10.49 5.75 13.40
N ASP A 59 9.39 6.46 13.10
CA ASP A 59 8.26 5.93 12.35
C ASP A 59 8.67 5.53 10.94
N GLN A 60 9.50 6.34 10.26
CA GLN A 60 10.01 6.00 8.92
C GLN A 60 10.88 4.74 8.95
N LEU A 61 11.77 4.61 9.92
CA LEU A 61 12.61 3.42 10.08
C LEU A 61 11.78 2.17 10.38
N ALA A 62 10.83 2.25 11.33
CA ALA A 62 9.98 1.15 11.72
C ALA A 62 9.05 0.74 10.57
N GLY A 63 8.46 1.71 9.88
CA GLY A 63 7.61 1.50 8.70
C GLY A 63 8.37 0.79 7.59
N TRP A 64 9.58 1.25 7.26
CA TRP A 64 10.43 0.61 6.26
C TRP A 64 10.83 -0.82 6.65
N GLN A 65 11.20 -1.07 7.92
CA GLN A 65 11.51 -2.42 8.39
C GLN A 65 10.31 -3.37 8.21
N THR A 66 9.12 -2.92 8.53
CA THR A 66 7.88 -3.69 8.31
C THR A 66 7.62 -3.88 6.81
N ALA A 67 7.82 -2.84 6.00
CA ALA A 67 7.58 -2.88 4.57
C ALA A 67 8.51 -3.85 3.83
N ARG A 68 9.74 -4.07 4.29
CA ARG A 68 10.67 -5.04 3.67
C ARG A 68 10.08 -6.43 3.51
N THR A 69 9.19 -6.84 4.39
CA THR A 69 8.52 -8.14 4.34
C THR A 69 7.07 -8.04 3.88
N LYS A 70 6.37 -6.98 4.28
CA LYS A 70 4.95 -6.81 4.03
C LYS A 70 4.65 -6.18 2.68
N LEU A 71 5.49 -5.24 2.22
CA LEU A 71 5.35 -4.41 1.03
C LEU A 71 6.70 -4.24 0.31
N PRO A 72 7.33 -5.32 -0.18
CA PRO A 72 8.69 -5.26 -0.70
C PRO A 72 8.87 -4.30 -1.88
N SER A 73 7.88 -4.14 -2.76
CA SER A 73 7.94 -3.17 -3.87
C SER A 73 7.93 -1.72 -3.38
N TRP A 74 7.21 -1.43 -2.29
CA TRP A 74 7.22 -0.11 -1.66
C TRP A 74 8.54 0.14 -0.95
N ALA A 75 9.08 -0.87 -0.23
CA ALA A 75 10.36 -0.76 0.46
C ALA A 75 11.54 -0.56 -0.50
N ALA A 76 11.42 -0.99 -1.74
CA ALA A 76 12.41 -0.75 -2.80
C ALA A 76 12.39 0.68 -3.35
N ASN A 77 11.35 1.45 -3.09
CA ASN A 77 11.22 2.84 -3.50
C ASN A 77 11.62 3.77 -2.35
N GLU A 78 12.73 4.48 -2.50
CA GLU A 78 13.31 5.36 -1.48
C GLU A 78 12.41 6.55 -1.12
N ASP A 79 11.49 6.94 -2.01
CA ASP A 79 10.64 8.11 -1.85
C ASP A 79 9.35 7.81 -1.09
N ILE A 80 9.12 6.57 -0.68
CA ILE A 80 7.93 6.22 0.12
C ILE A 80 8.05 6.78 1.53
N ILE A 81 6.97 7.39 1.99
CA ILE A 81 6.78 7.84 3.38
C ILE A 81 5.81 6.88 4.06
N TYR A 82 6.19 6.42 5.25
CA TYR A 82 5.41 5.46 6.02
C TYR A 82 4.56 6.14 7.07
N PRO A 83 3.32 5.67 7.30
CA PRO A 83 2.44 6.17 8.35
C PRO A 83 2.88 5.65 9.73
N PRO A 84 2.31 6.17 10.81
CA PRO A 84 2.47 5.61 12.14
C PRO A 84 2.14 4.11 12.18
N HIS A 85 2.75 3.40 13.13
CA HIS A 85 2.75 1.93 13.24
C HIS A 85 1.36 1.27 13.08
N LEU A 86 0.30 1.85 13.65
CA LEU A 86 -1.04 1.29 13.58
C LEU A 86 -1.55 1.14 12.13
N SER A 87 -1.36 2.14 11.30
CA SER A 87 -1.77 2.10 9.89
C SER A 87 -0.94 1.08 9.10
N MET A 88 0.35 0.92 9.45
CA MET A 88 1.21 -0.12 8.88
C MET A 88 0.75 -1.53 9.25
N GLU A 89 0.25 -1.74 10.46
CA GLU A 89 -0.29 -3.04 10.87
C GLU A 89 -1.60 -3.38 10.13
N GLN A 90 -2.47 -2.40 9.97
CA GLN A 90 -3.81 -2.59 9.43
C GLN A 90 -3.86 -2.71 7.91
N CYS A 91 -2.90 -2.14 7.18
CA CYS A 91 -2.89 -2.23 5.72
C CYS A 91 -2.71 -3.67 5.23
N SER A 92 -3.16 -3.94 4.01
CA SER A 92 -2.93 -5.22 3.32
C SER A 92 -1.43 -5.49 3.13
N SER A 93 -1.06 -6.77 3.05
CA SER A 93 0.24 -7.14 2.49
C SER A 93 0.24 -6.94 0.97
N GLU A 94 1.41 -6.81 0.37
CA GLU A 94 1.57 -6.71 -1.08
C GLU A 94 0.88 -7.87 -1.81
N GLN A 95 1.08 -9.09 -1.33
CA GLN A 95 0.43 -10.28 -1.90
C GLN A 95 -1.10 -10.21 -1.84
N THR A 96 -1.66 -9.68 -0.73
CA THR A 96 -3.10 -9.49 -0.59
C THR A 96 -3.62 -8.41 -1.54
N ALA A 97 -2.91 -7.29 -1.64
CA ALA A 97 -3.27 -6.20 -2.54
C ALA A 97 -3.20 -6.62 -4.02
N GLU A 98 -2.16 -7.38 -4.40
CA GLU A 98 -2.07 -7.98 -5.73
C GLU A 98 -3.21 -8.97 -6.02
N TYR A 99 -3.58 -9.79 -5.04
CA TYR A 99 -4.72 -10.70 -5.19
C TYR A 99 -6.01 -9.94 -5.43
N LYS A 100 -6.30 -8.90 -4.62
CA LYS A 100 -7.46 -8.03 -4.79
C LYS A 100 -7.44 -7.35 -6.18
N ALA A 101 -6.32 -6.82 -6.61
CA ALA A 101 -6.17 -6.20 -7.92
C ALA A 101 -6.42 -7.17 -9.08
N ARG A 102 -5.94 -8.41 -8.98
CA ARG A 102 -6.22 -9.47 -9.96
C ARG A 102 -7.70 -9.85 -9.99
N LEU A 103 -8.34 -9.93 -8.82
CA LEU A 103 -9.76 -10.22 -8.73
C LEU A 103 -10.58 -9.13 -9.44
N VAL A 104 -10.31 -7.86 -9.13
CA VAL A 104 -10.95 -6.71 -9.77
C VAL A 104 -10.73 -6.72 -11.28
N ALA A 105 -9.50 -6.94 -11.75
CA ALA A 105 -9.18 -7.00 -13.17
C ALA A 105 -9.99 -8.08 -13.91
N ARG A 106 -10.20 -9.25 -13.29
CA ARG A 106 -11.04 -10.32 -13.85
C ARG A 106 -12.52 -9.93 -13.91
N LEU A 107 -13.04 -9.30 -12.84
CA LEU A 107 -14.45 -8.89 -12.76
C LEU A 107 -14.78 -7.85 -13.84
N VAL A 108 -13.87 -6.95 -14.17
CA VAL A 108 -14.08 -5.92 -15.21
C VAL A 108 -13.58 -6.35 -16.60
N GLY A 109 -13.23 -7.62 -16.79
CA GLY A 109 -12.82 -8.15 -18.10
C GLY A 109 -11.49 -7.62 -18.62
N VAL A 110 -10.59 -7.20 -17.74
CA VAL A 110 -9.21 -6.83 -18.08
C VAL A 110 -8.39 -8.12 -18.21
N GLU A 111 -8.44 -8.76 -19.38
CA GLU A 111 -7.56 -9.88 -19.74
C GLU A 111 -6.12 -9.35 -19.87
N ASN A 112 -5.14 -10.00 -19.23
CA ASN A 112 -3.72 -9.67 -19.15
C ASN A 112 -3.30 -8.70 -18.03
N PHE A 113 -3.63 -9.02 -16.81
CA PHE A 113 -2.92 -8.51 -15.65
C PHE A 113 -1.59 -9.28 -15.55
N VAL A 114 -0.51 -8.68 -16.06
CA VAL A 114 0.83 -9.25 -15.95
C VAL A 114 1.38 -8.97 -14.55
N THR A 115 1.44 -10.01 -13.75
CA THR A 115 2.22 -9.98 -12.51
C THR A 115 3.70 -10.07 -12.87
N SER A 116 4.52 -9.18 -12.32
CA SER A 116 5.95 -9.40 -12.21
C SER A 116 6.18 -10.71 -11.47
N ASP A 117 6.83 -11.65 -12.13
CA ASP A 117 7.20 -12.99 -11.72
C ASP A 117 7.24 -13.26 -10.20
N LEU A 118 6.16 -13.84 -9.69
CA LEU A 118 6.22 -14.70 -8.52
C LEU A 118 5.64 -16.05 -8.95
N ASN A 119 6.53 -16.89 -9.48
CA ASN A 119 6.30 -18.32 -9.57
C ASN A 119 6.17 -18.90 -8.17
N ASN A 120 5.07 -19.54 -7.93
CA ASN A 120 4.90 -20.87 -7.38
C ASN A 120 3.97 -21.04 -6.20
N ASP A 121 3.17 -22.10 -6.42
CA ASP A 121 2.55 -22.99 -5.46
C ASP A 121 1.36 -22.48 -4.62
N CYS A 122 0.29 -22.13 -5.32
CA CYS A 122 -1.03 -22.50 -4.85
C CYS A 122 -1.69 -23.38 -5.92
N LYS A 123 -1.60 -24.67 -5.76
CA LYS A 123 -2.40 -25.64 -6.50
C LYS A 123 -3.86 -25.48 -6.11
N SER A 124 -4.62 -24.75 -6.92
CA SER A 124 -6.07 -24.78 -6.92
C SER A 124 -6.51 -25.66 -8.11
N PRO A 125 -7.52 -26.54 -7.93
CA PRO A 125 -7.88 -27.52 -8.95
C PRO A 125 -8.86 -26.94 -9.97
N LEU A 126 -8.36 -26.10 -10.87
CA LEU A 126 -9.02 -25.79 -12.13
C LEU A 126 -7.91 -25.63 -13.18
N ALA A 127 -7.69 -26.72 -13.92
CA ALA A 127 -6.79 -26.79 -15.02
C ALA A 127 -7.19 -25.77 -16.10
N ILE A 128 -6.26 -24.89 -16.48
CA ILE A 128 -6.30 -24.14 -17.72
C ILE A 128 -4.92 -24.34 -18.39
N GLU A 129 -5.00 -24.74 -19.66
CA GLU A 129 -3.91 -25.19 -20.53
C GLU A 129 -2.71 -24.24 -20.60
N GLU A 130 -1.53 -24.86 -20.70
CA GLU A 130 -0.24 -24.22 -20.88
C GLU A 130 -0.18 -23.44 -22.20
N THR A 131 0.07 -22.13 -22.13
CA THR A 131 0.51 -21.35 -23.29
C THR A 131 1.96 -20.87 -23.09
N LYS A 132 2.73 -21.00 -24.18
CA LYS A 132 4.16 -20.78 -24.34
C LYS A 132 4.70 -19.46 -23.74
N PRO A 133 5.97 -19.40 -23.31
CA PRO A 133 6.61 -18.18 -22.81
C PRO A 133 6.85 -17.18 -23.95
N MET A 134 6.37 -15.95 -23.75
CA MET A 134 6.66 -14.80 -24.60
C MET A 134 7.82 -13.96 -24.04
N PRO A 135 8.57 -13.23 -24.91
CA PRO A 135 9.79 -12.53 -24.56
C PRO A 135 9.54 -11.29 -23.69
N GLN A 136 10.53 -11.01 -22.82
CA GLN A 136 10.60 -9.82 -21.95
C GLN A 136 10.61 -8.54 -22.80
N GLN A 137 9.48 -7.87 -22.88
CA GLN A 137 9.40 -6.47 -23.32
C GLN A 137 8.79 -5.65 -22.19
N ALA A 138 9.38 -4.48 -21.94
CA ALA A 138 8.93 -3.51 -20.95
C ALA A 138 7.42 -3.35 -21.01
N CYS A 139 6.74 -3.67 -19.88
CA CYS A 139 5.30 -3.70 -19.79
C CYS A 139 4.78 -2.26 -19.77
N THR A 140 4.51 -1.69 -20.94
CA THR A 140 3.60 -0.57 -21.06
C THR A 140 2.19 -1.10 -20.77
N GLN A 141 1.74 -0.98 -19.53
CA GLN A 141 0.39 -1.33 -19.14
C GLN A 141 -0.58 -0.53 -20.00
N LYS A 142 -1.30 -1.21 -20.88
CA LYS A 142 -2.46 -0.60 -21.55
C LYS A 142 -3.54 -0.38 -20.50
N VAL A 143 -3.58 0.82 -19.94
CA VAL A 143 -4.70 1.30 -19.12
C VAL A 143 -5.97 1.15 -19.96
N ARG A 144 -6.81 0.18 -19.63
CA ARG A 144 -8.10 -0.03 -20.27
C ARG A 144 -9.12 0.85 -19.58
N GLY A 145 -10.08 1.40 -20.27
CA GLY A 145 -11.03 2.41 -19.83
C GLY A 145 -11.76 2.06 -18.53
N GLY A 146 -12.43 3.07 -17.96
CA GLY A 146 -13.17 2.97 -16.72
C GLY A 146 -12.57 3.76 -15.57
N SER A 147 -13.35 3.88 -14.50
CA SER A 147 -12.99 4.57 -13.27
C SER A 147 -13.10 3.64 -12.08
N PHE A 148 -12.26 3.86 -11.10
CA PHE A 148 -12.19 3.14 -9.84
C PHE A 148 -12.33 4.12 -8.68
N CYS A 149 -13.09 3.77 -7.66
CA CYS A 149 -13.20 4.55 -6.43
C CYS A 149 -13.00 3.65 -5.21
N ASP A 150 -12.10 4.05 -4.33
CA ASP A 150 -11.92 3.47 -3.01
C ASP A 150 -12.46 4.46 -1.97
N LEU A 151 -13.51 4.06 -1.26
CA LEU A 151 -14.18 4.88 -0.23
C LEU A 151 -13.56 4.74 1.16
N THR A 152 -12.57 3.88 1.32
CA THR A 152 -11.94 3.52 2.60
C THR A 152 -10.41 3.48 2.49
N GLY A 153 -9.84 4.51 1.90
CA GLY A 153 -8.47 4.56 1.40
C GLY A 153 -7.36 4.08 2.33
N GLY A 154 -7.40 4.46 3.63
CA GLY A 154 -6.41 4.08 4.62
C GLY A 154 -4.98 4.46 4.21
N PHE A 155 -4.02 3.55 4.35
CA PHE A 155 -2.64 3.81 3.86
C PHE A 155 -2.51 3.75 2.33
N GLY A 156 -3.55 3.31 1.61
CA GLY A 156 -3.58 3.32 0.15
C GLY A 156 -2.88 2.15 -0.53
N VAL A 157 -2.56 1.08 0.20
CA VAL A 157 -1.87 -0.09 -0.39
C VAL A 157 -2.77 -0.76 -1.43
N ASP A 158 -3.98 -1.18 -1.06
CA ASP A 158 -4.92 -1.83 -1.98
C ASP A 158 -5.23 -0.93 -3.17
N PHE A 159 -5.51 0.36 -2.88
CA PHE A 159 -5.73 1.36 -3.91
C PHE A 159 -4.60 1.39 -4.93
N SER A 160 -3.35 1.42 -4.47
CA SER A 160 -2.17 1.56 -5.34
C SER A 160 -2.01 0.42 -6.34
N PHE A 161 -2.42 -0.79 -5.99
CA PHE A 161 -2.36 -1.96 -6.86
C PHE A 161 -3.56 -2.00 -7.82
N ILE A 162 -4.77 -1.72 -7.34
CA ILE A 162 -6.00 -1.75 -8.13
C ILE A 162 -6.01 -0.62 -9.17
N ALA A 163 -5.63 0.59 -8.77
CA ALA A 163 -5.66 1.80 -9.60
C ALA A 163 -4.88 1.67 -10.91
N ARG A 164 -3.85 0.82 -10.95
CA ARG A 164 -3.03 0.58 -12.17
C ARG A 164 -3.82 0.07 -13.37
N SER A 165 -5.00 -0.51 -13.14
CA SER A 165 -5.86 -1.05 -14.19
C SER A 165 -6.86 -0.03 -14.75
N PHE A 166 -6.92 1.18 -14.21
CA PHE A 166 -7.94 2.20 -14.53
C PHE A 166 -7.32 3.49 -15.07
N LYS A 167 -8.10 4.22 -15.87
CA LYS A 167 -7.71 5.55 -16.38
C LYS A 167 -7.88 6.66 -15.36
N ARG A 168 -8.83 6.49 -14.45
CA ARG A 168 -9.14 7.39 -13.35
C ARG A 168 -9.31 6.57 -12.10
N ALA A 169 -8.66 6.95 -11.03
CA ALA A 169 -8.78 6.29 -9.74
C ALA A 169 -8.96 7.34 -8.64
N ILE A 170 -10.02 7.20 -7.86
CA ILE A 170 -10.40 8.12 -6.80
C ILE A 170 -10.17 7.41 -5.47
N TYR A 171 -9.36 8.03 -4.63
CA TYR A 171 -9.06 7.60 -3.27
C TYR A 171 -9.73 8.56 -2.29
N VAL A 172 -10.57 8.04 -1.40
CA VAL A 172 -11.29 8.82 -0.38
C VAL A 172 -10.84 8.36 1.01
N GLU A 173 -10.44 9.30 1.84
CA GLU A 173 -9.98 9.04 3.21
C GLU A 173 -10.33 10.22 4.13
N GLN A 174 -10.81 9.94 5.33
CA GLN A 174 -11.22 10.95 6.30
C GLN A 174 -10.03 11.64 6.96
N GLN A 175 -8.95 10.91 7.20
CA GLN A 175 -7.78 11.42 7.89
C GLN A 175 -6.90 12.23 6.94
N GLU A 176 -6.80 13.54 7.17
CA GLU A 176 -6.02 14.45 6.32
C GLU A 176 -4.55 14.03 6.21
N ASN A 177 -3.94 13.59 7.31
CA ASN A 177 -2.55 13.12 7.31
C ASN A 177 -2.33 11.90 6.41
N LEU A 178 -3.29 10.98 6.31
CA LEU A 178 -3.23 9.86 5.38
C LEU A 178 -3.44 10.31 3.93
N CYS A 179 -4.30 11.32 3.70
CA CYS A 179 -4.45 11.92 2.38
C CYS A 179 -3.16 12.59 1.89
N GLU A 180 -2.44 13.29 2.76
CA GLU A 180 -1.14 13.91 2.43
C GLU A 180 -0.11 12.83 2.08
N LEU A 181 -0.01 11.77 2.88
CA LEU A 181 0.83 10.61 2.60
C LEU A 181 0.47 9.94 1.28
N ALA A 182 -0.82 9.74 1.03
CA ALA A 182 -1.32 9.12 -0.19
C ALA A 182 -0.93 9.94 -1.43
N ARG A 183 -1.09 11.29 -1.42
CA ARG A 183 -0.67 12.16 -2.53
C ARG A 183 0.82 12.00 -2.83
N HIS A 184 1.65 12.01 -1.78
CA HIS A 184 3.09 11.84 -1.93
C HIS A 184 3.43 10.44 -2.47
N ASN A 185 2.93 9.40 -1.85
CA ASN A 185 3.27 8.02 -2.20
C ASN A 185 2.74 7.62 -3.57
N PHE A 186 1.53 8.05 -3.95
CA PHE A 186 0.99 7.77 -5.29
C PHE A 186 1.82 8.46 -6.38
N HIS A 187 2.32 9.67 -6.12
CA HIS A 187 3.27 10.31 -7.01
C HIS A 187 4.58 9.53 -7.11
N ALA A 188 5.16 9.11 -5.99
CA ALA A 188 6.37 8.29 -5.94
C ALA A 188 6.20 6.93 -6.66
N LEU A 189 4.99 6.36 -6.63
CA LEU A 189 4.62 5.12 -7.32
C LEU A 189 4.23 5.33 -8.79
N GLY A 190 4.23 6.57 -9.29
CA GLY A 190 3.89 6.90 -10.66
C GLY A 190 2.39 6.77 -11.01
N LEU A 191 1.50 6.85 -10.02
CA LEU A 191 0.05 6.75 -10.20
C LEU A 191 -0.54 8.14 -10.58
N THR A 192 -0.26 8.60 -11.79
CA THR A 192 -0.67 9.93 -12.27
C THR A 192 -2.18 10.10 -12.43
N GLN A 193 -2.92 9.00 -12.49
CA GLN A 193 -4.39 8.96 -12.60
C GLN A 193 -5.11 8.98 -11.25
N ALA A 194 -4.36 8.99 -10.13
CA ALA A 194 -4.93 8.98 -8.79
C ALA A 194 -5.39 10.37 -8.35
N GLU A 195 -6.64 10.48 -7.94
CA GLU A 195 -7.24 11.64 -7.29
C GLU A 195 -7.41 11.35 -5.80
N VAL A 196 -6.88 12.19 -4.94
CA VAL A 196 -7.00 12.05 -3.48
C VAL A 196 -7.99 13.05 -2.93
N VAL A 197 -9.07 12.54 -2.37
CA VAL A 197 -10.16 13.29 -1.74
C VAL A 197 -10.07 13.10 -0.22
N ASN A 198 -9.97 14.21 0.51
CA ASN A 198 -10.11 14.19 1.96
C ASN A 198 -11.59 14.37 2.33
N GLY A 199 -12.18 13.32 2.90
CA GLY A 199 -13.59 13.35 3.24
C GLY A 199 -14.13 12.00 3.71
N ASP A 200 -15.39 12.01 4.09
CA ASP A 200 -16.13 10.80 4.47
C ASP A 200 -16.53 10.01 3.23
N GLY A 201 -16.20 8.70 3.19
CA GLY A 201 -16.48 7.84 2.05
C GLY A 201 -17.97 7.68 1.76
N THR A 202 -18.81 7.63 2.78
CA THR A 202 -20.27 7.54 2.64
C THR A 202 -20.83 8.83 2.04
N ALA A 203 -20.40 9.99 2.57
CA ALA A 203 -20.82 11.28 2.02
C ALA A 203 -20.35 11.46 0.57
N TYR A 204 -19.19 10.91 0.22
CA TYR A 204 -18.68 10.93 -1.14
C TYR A 204 -19.49 10.00 -2.06
N LEU A 205 -19.91 8.82 -1.59
CA LEU A 205 -20.76 7.88 -2.33
C LEU A 205 -22.06 8.55 -2.79
N HIS A 206 -22.74 9.29 -1.91
CA HIS A 206 -23.98 10.01 -2.24
C HIS A 206 -23.83 11.06 -3.36
N GLN A 207 -22.59 11.49 -3.66
CA GLN A 207 -22.30 12.48 -4.71
C GLN A 207 -21.68 11.84 -5.96
N LEU A 208 -21.44 10.52 -5.93
CA LEU A 208 -20.74 9.81 -6.98
C LEU A 208 -21.72 9.43 -8.10
N ASP A 209 -21.52 10.02 -9.30
CA ASP A 209 -22.41 9.72 -10.41
C ASP A 209 -22.29 8.28 -10.91
N HIS A 210 -21.07 7.86 -11.27
CA HIS A 210 -20.81 6.52 -11.78
C HIS A 210 -19.33 6.18 -11.75
N VAL A 211 -19.02 4.96 -11.33
CA VAL A 211 -17.68 4.35 -11.43
C VAL A 211 -17.82 2.90 -11.92
N SER A 212 -16.76 2.42 -12.58
CA SER A 212 -16.73 1.04 -13.05
C SER A 212 -16.51 0.04 -11.94
N VAL A 213 -15.80 0.45 -10.88
CA VAL A 213 -15.54 -0.35 -9.67
C VAL A 213 -15.57 0.55 -8.46
N LEU A 214 -16.32 0.14 -7.47
CA LEU A 214 -16.33 0.70 -6.14
C LEU A 214 -15.66 -0.28 -5.17
N PHE A 215 -14.77 0.18 -4.33
CA PHE A 215 -14.07 -0.62 -3.33
C PHE A 215 -14.36 -0.09 -1.93
N LEU A 216 -14.62 -1.03 -1.03
CA LEU A 216 -14.86 -0.78 0.39
C LEU A 216 -14.13 -1.85 1.21
N ASP A 217 -13.29 -1.41 2.14
CA ASP A 217 -12.68 -2.27 3.17
C ASP A 217 -12.94 -1.63 4.55
N PRO A 218 -14.17 -1.82 5.11
CA PRO A 218 -14.60 -1.15 6.31
C PRO A 218 -13.73 -1.48 7.52
N ALA A 219 -13.42 -0.48 8.34
CA ALA A 219 -12.68 -0.68 9.56
C ALA A 219 -13.46 -1.55 10.56
N ARG A 220 -12.84 -2.64 11.04
CA ARG A 220 -13.40 -3.56 12.04
C ARG A 220 -13.06 -3.12 13.47
N ARG A 221 -13.06 -1.82 13.73
CA ARG A 221 -12.81 -1.27 15.06
C ARG A 221 -13.89 -0.24 15.38
N ASN A 222 -14.43 -0.33 16.59
CA ASN A 222 -15.32 0.70 17.10
C ASN A 222 -14.50 1.96 17.51
N GLU A 223 -15.19 3.06 17.80
CA GLU A 223 -14.59 4.33 18.24
C GLU A 223 -13.68 4.18 19.48
N GLN A 224 -13.87 3.14 20.28
CA GLN A 224 -13.08 2.82 21.47
C GLN A 224 -11.89 1.89 21.18
N GLY A 225 -11.63 1.54 19.88
CA GLY A 225 -10.52 0.70 19.46
C GLY A 225 -10.73 -0.82 19.62
N GLY A 226 -11.92 -1.25 20.08
CA GLY A 226 -12.29 -2.65 20.19
C GLY A 226 -12.55 -3.28 18.81
N LYS A 227 -12.21 -4.58 18.63
CA LYS A 227 -12.56 -5.31 17.41
C LYS A 227 -14.06 -5.56 17.35
N THR A 228 -14.67 -5.25 16.21
CA THR A 228 -16.07 -5.62 15.91
C THR A 228 -16.13 -6.95 15.20
N VAL A 229 -17.22 -7.69 15.41
CA VAL A 229 -17.47 -9.00 14.82
C VAL A 229 -18.57 -8.93 13.76
N LEU A 230 -19.55 -8.04 13.96
CA LEU A 230 -20.67 -7.87 13.05
C LEU A 230 -20.31 -6.88 11.93
N ILE A 231 -20.80 -7.14 10.73
CA ILE A 231 -20.62 -6.24 9.56
C ILE A 231 -21.30 -4.90 9.81
N SER A 232 -22.45 -4.89 10.49
CA SER A 232 -23.16 -3.67 10.90
C SER A 232 -22.36 -2.77 11.86
N ASP A 233 -21.40 -3.33 12.57
CA ASP A 233 -20.56 -2.57 13.51
C ASP A 233 -19.28 -2.02 12.85
N CYS A 234 -19.10 -2.27 11.56
CA CYS A 234 -17.98 -1.76 10.79
C CYS A 234 -18.22 -0.30 10.38
N THR A 235 -17.16 0.43 10.12
CA THR A 235 -17.24 1.80 9.61
C THR A 235 -16.60 1.89 8.22
N PRO A 236 -17.37 2.27 7.18
CA PRO A 236 -18.83 2.46 7.18
C PRO A 236 -19.64 1.15 7.35
N ASP A 237 -20.89 1.26 7.77
CA ASP A 237 -21.83 0.15 7.82
C ASP A 237 -22.27 -0.22 6.39
N VAL A 238 -21.71 -1.30 5.87
CA VAL A 238 -21.96 -1.76 4.49
C VAL A 238 -23.41 -2.17 4.26
N LEU A 239 -24.10 -2.69 5.32
CA LEU A 239 -25.50 -3.09 5.20
C LEU A 239 -26.42 -1.88 5.03
N ALA A 240 -26.08 -0.76 5.68
CA ALA A 240 -26.83 0.48 5.49
C ALA A 240 -26.65 1.10 4.10
N LEU A 241 -25.58 0.72 3.38
CA LEU A 241 -25.25 1.23 2.03
C LEU A 241 -25.71 0.29 0.92
N GLU A 242 -26.33 -0.87 1.24
CA GLU A 242 -26.65 -1.91 0.25
C GLU A 242 -27.54 -1.41 -0.91
N GLU A 243 -28.46 -0.47 -0.64
CA GLU A 243 -29.34 0.10 -1.67
C GLU A 243 -28.64 1.09 -2.62
N GLU A 244 -27.46 1.60 -2.23
CA GLU A 244 -26.69 2.59 -3.01
C GLU A 244 -25.52 1.95 -3.76
N LEU A 245 -25.09 0.77 -3.34
CA LEU A 245 -23.98 0.02 -3.94
C LEU A 245 -24.45 -0.84 -5.12
#